data_00ca7655e9645d89c76cb0277c67a1f4
#
_entry.id   00ca7655e9645d89c76cb0277c67a1f4
#
_cell.length_a   1.000
_cell.length_b   1.000
_cell.length_c   1.000
_cell.angle_alpha   90.00
_cell.angle_beta   90.00
_cell.angle_gamma   90.00
#
_symmetry.space_group_name_H-M   'P 1'
#
loop_
_entity.id
_entity.type
_entity.pdbx_description
1 polymer ?
#
loop_
_entity_poly.entity_id
_entity_poly.type
_entity_poly.pdbx_seq_one_letter_code
_entity_poly.pdbx_strand_id
1 'polypeptide(L)'
;KYYGELKGDCRQINNLHNILNVPYQSGNQNAENEEKARELVLENVSFRYSEGKAPTIQGINLHIKAGEKVALIGVNGAGKTTLIKVLCGLYSPDTGSMRSGDLVYREDELEKWQGLFSCLFQDIHVLPYSFAEIVSATTLEEADVNRVEHCLKMVGLWDKISGFPNGIYEKFNKLLNDDGKELSGGEKQKLLLARSLYRSAPIIILDEPTSALDPLAEEELYQSYNELLGGRTMIFVSHRLSSTRFCDRILFLESGQIAEQGTFEELMEQKGKYAEMFHSQAKYYAGSTYGEAEEHE
;
A
#
# COMPACT_ATOMS: atom_id res chain seq x y z
N LYS A 1 24.37 -20.77 -28.07
CA LYS A 1 23.43 -20.93 -26.95
C LYS A 1 24.06 -20.49 -25.62
N TYR A 2 25.23 -21.04 -25.24
CA TYR A 2 25.96 -20.71 -24.00
C TYR A 2 26.32 -19.21 -23.84
N TYR A 3 26.62 -18.50 -24.93
CA TYR A 3 26.98 -17.08 -24.87
C TYR A 3 25.80 -16.18 -24.55
N GLY A 4 24.58 -16.60 -24.87
CA GLY A 4 23.34 -15.88 -24.56
C GLY A 4 22.93 -15.99 -23.08
N GLU A 5 23.11 -17.19 -22.53
CA GLU A 5 22.85 -17.48 -21.11
C GLU A 5 23.84 -16.72 -20.21
N LEU A 6 25.14 -16.76 -20.52
CA LEU A 6 26.18 -15.99 -19.81
C LEU A 6 25.91 -14.46 -19.82
N LYS A 7 25.40 -13.89 -20.91
CA LYS A 7 24.99 -12.47 -20.95
C LYS A 7 23.77 -12.17 -20.08
N GLY A 8 22.85 -13.13 -19.97
CA GLY A 8 21.67 -13.02 -19.08
C GLY A 8 22.11 -13.00 -17.62
N ASP A 9 22.98 -13.94 -17.24
CA ASP A 9 23.49 -14.09 -15.88
C ASP A 9 24.35 -12.89 -15.47
N CYS A 10 25.19 -12.36 -16.36
CA CYS A 10 25.96 -11.13 -16.11
C CYS A 10 25.08 -9.89 -15.91
N ARG A 11 23.93 -9.78 -16.60
CA ARG A 11 22.97 -8.69 -16.36
C ARG A 11 22.29 -8.82 -15.01
N GLN A 12 21.92 -10.04 -14.61
CA GLN A 12 21.33 -10.27 -13.29
C GLN A 12 22.33 -9.99 -12.17
N ILE A 13 23.60 -10.40 -12.33
CA ILE A 13 24.67 -10.10 -11.37
C ILE A 13 24.95 -8.59 -11.29
N ASN A 14 24.99 -7.89 -12.43
CA ASN A 14 25.16 -6.43 -12.44
C ASN A 14 23.95 -5.70 -11.81
N ASN A 15 22.73 -6.18 -12.03
CA ASN A 15 21.55 -5.63 -11.37
C ASN A 15 21.59 -5.88 -9.86
N LEU A 16 22.01 -7.07 -9.42
CA LEU A 16 22.22 -7.37 -8.00
C LEU A 16 23.32 -6.49 -7.40
N HIS A 17 24.42 -6.30 -8.12
CA HIS A 17 25.54 -5.45 -7.68
C HIS A 17 25.13 -3.98 -7.59
N ASN A 18 24.31 -3.49 -8.51
CA ASN A 18 23.74 -2.15 -8.46
C ASN A 18 22.77 -1.98 -7.28
N ILE A 19 21.96 -3.00 -6.99
CA ILE A 19 21.04 -3.00 -5.82
C ILE A 19 21.84 -3.04 -4.50
N LEU A 20 22.91 -3.83 -4.43
CA LEU A 20 23.75 -3.95 -3.24
C LEU A 20 24.66 -2.72 -3.01
N ASN A 21 25.01 -2.00 -4.08
CA ASN A 21 25.85 -0.80 -4.01
C ASN A 21 25.04 0.51 -3.91
N VAL A 22 23.72 0.47 -3.91
CA VAL A 22 22.94 1.62 -3.47
C VAL A 22 23.28 1.82 -2.00
N PRO A 23 23.94 2.93 -1.61
CA PRO A 23 24.22 3.16 -0.20
C PRO A 23 22.87 3.16 0.52
N TYR A 24 22.67 2.18 1.40
CA TYR A 24 21.56 2.17 2.33
C TYR A 24 21.81 3.34 3.28
N GLN A 25 21.26 4.48 2.95
CA GLN A 25 21.22 5.59 3.88
C GLN A 25 20.05 5.28 4.83
N SER A 26 20.41 4.88 6.04
CA SER A 26 19.46 4.84 7.14
C SER A 26 18.83 6.22 7.24
N GLY A 27 17.54 6.32 6.86
CA GLY A 27 16.81 7.57 6.94
C GLY A 27 16.96 8.12 8.36
N ASN A 28 17.50 9.31 8.46
CA ASN A 28 17.80 9.97 9.71
C ASN A 28 16.48 10.11 10.50
N GLN A 29 16.34 9.33 11.57
CA GLN A 29 15.16 9.28 12.43
C GLN A 29 15.13 10.53 13.34
N ASN A 30 14.90 11.70 12.77
CA ASN A 30 14.43 12.86 13.53
C ASN A 30 12.89 12.78 13.62
N ALA A 31 12.43 11.85 14.45
CA ALA A 31 11.02 11.42 14.55
C ALA A 31 10.06 12.43 15.21
N GLU A 32 10.48 13.60 15.60
CA GLU A 32 9.64 14.53 16.37
C GLU A 32 8.69 15.41 15.53
N ASN A 33 8.83 15.43 14.19
CA ASN A 33 8.00 16.28 13.32
C ASN A 33 7.21 15.56 12.21
N GLU A 34 7.29 14.22 12.11
CA GLU A 34 6.82 13.49 10.92
C GLU A 34 5.39 12.93 11.03
N GLU A 35 4.77 12.93 12.21
CA GLU A 35 3.42 12.36 12.41
C GLU A 35 2.27 13.25 11.95
N LYS A 36 2.53 14.52 11.60
CA LYS A 36 1.46 15.41 11.16
C LYS A 36 1.04 15.07 9.73
N ALA A 37 -0.27 14.85 9.57
CA ALA A 37 -0.87 14.68 8.26
C ALA A 37 -0.42 15.77 7.28
N ARG A 38 -0.14 15.40 6.03
CA ARG A 38 0.24 16.34 4.97
C ARG A 38 -0.71 16.26 3.80
N GLU A 39 -0.94 17.39 3.17
CA GLU A 39 -1.64 17.44 1.89
C GLU A 39 -0.77 16.89 0.76
N LEU A 40 -1.41 16.45 -0.31
CA LEU A 40 -0.75 16.03 -1.54
C LEU A 40 -1.43 16.67 -2.73
N VAL A 41 -0.67 17.36 -3.57
CA VAL A 41 -1.17 18.07 -4.75
C VAL A 41 -0.44 17.59 -5.99
N LEU A 42 -1.22 17.22 -7.01
CA LEU A 42 -0.77 16.86 -8.35
C LEU A 42 -1.36 17.86 -9.35
N GLU A 43 -0.54 18.36 -10.25
CA GLU A 43 -0.94 19.27 -11.31
C GLU A 43 -0.52 18.73 -12.67
N ASN A 44 -1.50 18.32 -13.47
CA ASN A 44 -1.34 17.81 -14.84
C ASN A 44 -0.31 16.66 -14.96
N VAL A 45 -0.32 15.74 -13.99
CA VAL A 45 0.65 14.64 -13.92
C VAL A 45 0.31 13.56 -14.94
N SER A 46 1.30 13.19 -15.77
CA SER A 46 1.19 12.10 -16.74
C SER A 46 2.40 11.17 -16.65
N PHE A 47 2.18 9.87 -16.95
CA PHE A 47 3.23 8.86 -16.94
C PHE A 47 2.97 7.75 -17.97
N ARG A 48 4.04 7.26 -18.58
CA ARG A 48 4.06 6.09 -19.48
C ARG A 48 5.23 5.16 -19.16
N TYR A 49 5.03 3.85 -19.31
CA TYR A 49 6.09 2.86 -19.04
C TYR A 49 7.19 2.79 -20.11
N SER A 50 6.91 3.23 -21.33
CA SER A 50 7.90 3.24 -22.42
C SER A 50 7.54 4.28 -23.46
N GLU A 51 8.57 4.89 -24.06
CA GLU A 51 8.42 5.80 -25.17
C GLU A 51 7.61 5.18 -26.31
N GLY A 52 6.76 5.98 -26.95
CA GLY A 52 5.92 5.55 -28.07
C GLY A 52 4.64 4.80 -27.69
N LYS A 53 4.42 4.43 -26.42
CA LYS A 53 3.15 3.91 -25.94
C LYS A 53 2.24 5.02 -25.44
N ALA A 54 0.93 4.74 -25.44
CA ALA A 54 -0.05 5.63 -24.81
C ALA A 54 0.27 5.82 -23.31
N PRO A 55 0.08 7.01 -22.75
CA PRO A 55 0.26 7.24 -21.32
C PRO A 55 -0.65 6.33 -20.51
N THR A 56 -0.10 5.75 -19.43
CA THR A 56 -0.90 4.95 -18.47
C THR A 56 -1.62 5.86 -17.49
N ILE A 57 -1.03 7.02 -17.18
CA ILE A 57 -1.64 8.11 -16.38
C ILE A 57 -1.63 9.36 -17.25
N GLN A 58 -2.75 10.09 -17.31
CA GLN A 58 -2.96 11.19 -18.25
C GLN A 58 -3.53 12.41 -17.55
N GLY A 59 -2.71 13.46 -17.37
CA GLY A 59 -3.16 14.77 -16.93
C GLY A 59 -3.88 14.77 -15.59
N ILE A 60 -3.43 13.97 -14.63
CA ILE A 60 -4.06 13.90 -13.32
C ILE A 60 -3.89 15.23 -12.58
N ASN A 61 -5.03 15.81 -12.20
CA ASN A 61 -5.12 16.91 -11.28
C ASN A 61 -5.81 16.41 -10.01
N LEU A 62 -5.12 16.45 -8.88
CA LEU A 62 -5.59 15.90 -7.62
C LEU A 62 -5.07 16.72 -6.45
N HIS A 63 -5.97 17.04 -5.53
CA HIS A 63 -5.61 17.60 -4.24
C HIS A 63 -6.21 16.72 -3.13
N ILE A 64 -5.37 16.11 -2.31
CA ILE A 64 -5.74 15.38 -1.11
C ILE A 64 -5.38 16.25 0.08
N LYS A 65 -6.37 16.56 0.92
CA LYS A 65 -6.18 17.40 2.11
C LYS A 65 -5.41 16.64 3.19
N ALA A 66 -4.73 17.36 4.06
CA ALA A 66 -4.10 16.75 5.23
C ALA A 66 -5.13 16.04 6.10
N GLY A 67 -4.88 14.77 6.43
CA GLY A 67 -5.78 13.91 7.20
C GLY A 67 -6.96 13.33 6.41
N GLU A 68 -7.10 13.65 5.12
CA GLU A 68 -8.17 13.11 4.29
C GLU A 68 -7.92 11.62 3.98
N LYS A 69 -8.99 10.82 4.03
CA LYS A 69 -9.01 9.40 3.64
C LYS A 69 -9.64 9.27 2.27
N VAL A 70 -8.86 8.87 1.29
CA VAL A 70 -9.29 8.80 -0.10
C VAL A 70 -9.29 7.35 -0.58
N ALA A 71 -10.39 6.90 -1.17
CA ALA A 71 -10.44 5.62 -1.87
C ALA A 71 -10.10 5.81 -3.35
N LEU A 72 -9.16 5.04 -3.88
CA LEU A 72 -8.83 4.98 -5.29
C LEU A 72 -9.42 3.71 -5.91
N ILE A 73 -10.46 3.87 -6.71
CA ILE A 73 -11.25 2.79 -7.31
C ILE A 73 -11.13 2.84 -8.83
N GLY A 74 -11.40 1.74 -9.48
CA GLY A 74 -11.44 1.64 -10.95
C GLY A 74 -11.25 0.20 -11.41
N VAL A 75 -11.57 -0.06 -12.66
CA VAL A 75 -11.42 -1.38 -13.28
C VAL A 75 -9.95 -1.83 -13.33
N ASN A 76 -9.73 -3.12 -13.55
CA ASN A 76 -8.38 -3.64 -13.73
C ASN A 76 -7.72 -2.97 -14.95
N GLY A 77 -6.47 -2.54 -14.80
CA GLY A 77 -5.75 -1.81 -15.84
C GLY A 77 -6.07 -0.31 -15.93
N ALA A 78 -6.94 0.25 -15.07
CA ALA A 78 -7.25 1.68 -15.07
C ALA A 78 -6.06 2.59 -14.73
N GLY A 79 -4.97 2.04 -14.17
CA GLY A 79 -3.78 2.79 -13.80
C GLY A 79 -3.59 3.03 -12.29
N LYS A 80 -4.42 2.43 -11.42
CA LYS A 80 -4.37 2.63 -9.94
C LYS A 80 -2.99 2.40 -9.35
N THR A 81 -2.43 1.21 -9.52
CA THR A 81 -1.09 0.85 -9.02
C THR A 81 0.00 1.74 -9.64
N THR A 82 -0.16 2.13 -10.91
CA THR A 82 0.78 3.05 -11.57
C THR A 82 0.72 4.43 -10.92
N LEU A 83 -0.48 4.96 -10.67
CA LEU A 83 -0.65 6.26 -10.00
C LEU A 83 0.00 6.24 -8.62
N ILE A 84 -0.20 5.19 -7.82
CA ILE A 84 0.45 5.03 -6.51
C ILE A 84 1.98 5.03 -6.66
N LYS A 85 2.52 4.27 -7.60
CA LYS A 85 3.98 4.21 -7.82
C LYS A 85 4.57 5.56 -8.21
N VAL A 86 3.83 6.36 -9.00
CA VAL A 86 4.22 7.73 -9.33
C VAL A 86 4.14 8.62 -8.08
N LEU A 87 3.04 8.54 -7.31
CA LEU A 87 2.88 9.30 -6.05
C LEU A 87 4.03 9.06 -5.08
N CYS A 88 4.44 7.80 -4.90
CA CYS A 88 5.54 7.43 -4.01
C CYS A 88 6.93 7.75 -4.56
N GLY A 89 7.03 8.29 -5.78
CA GLY A 89 8.33 8.54 -6.43
C GLY A 89 9.08 7.26 -6.82
N LEU A 90 8.38 6.13 -7.02
CA LEU A 90 8.97 4.92 -7.59
C LEU A 90 9.09 5.02 -9.12
N TYR A 91 8.30 5.91 -9.71
CA TYR A 91 8.39 6.32 -11.10
C TYR A 91 8.33 7.84 -11.17
N SER A 92 9.18 8.43 -11.99
CA SER A 92 9.16 9.88 -12.28
C SER A 92 8.06 10.20 -13.28
N PRO A 93 7.22 11.23 -13.04
CA PRO A 93 6.22 11.65 -14.01
C PRO A 93 6.89 12.19 -15.29
N ASP A 94 6.29 11.90 -16.47
CA ASP A 94 6.76 12.47 -17.73
C ASP A 94 6.46 13.97 -17.82
N THR A 95 5.33 14.39 -17.24
CA THR A 95 4.87 15.79 -17.23
C THR A 95 4.12 16.10 -15.95
N GLY A 96 3.97 17.38 -15.65
CA GLY A 96 3.25 17.88 -14.48
C GLY A 96 4.15 18.07 -13.27
N SER A 97 3.54 18.37 -12.14
CA SER A 97 4.23 18.61 -10.87
C SER A 97 3.50 17.91 -9.71
N MET A 98 4.26 17.55 -8.66
CA MET A 98 3.73 17.00 -7.42
C MET A 98 4.34 17.76 -6.24
N ARG A 99 3.54 18.08 -5.24
CA ARG A 99 4.00 18.73 -4.00
C ARG A 99 3.21 18.26 -2.77
N SER A 100 3.85 18.39 -1.62
CA SER A 100 3.24 18.15 -0.30
C SER A 100 3.69 19.27 0.65
N GLY A 101 2.78 20.21 0.92
CA GLY A 101 3.15 21.48 1.54
C GLY A 101 4.20 22.23 0.70
N ASP A 102 5.32 22.58 1.32
CA ASP A 102 6.43 23.27 0.66
C ASP A 102 7.39 22.32 -0.08
N LEU A 103 7.28 21.01 0.14
CA LEU A 103 8.13 20.03 -0.53
C LEU A 103 7.59 19.74 -1.93
N VAL A 104 8.37 20.08 -2.94
CA VAL A 104 8.10 19.77 -4.35
C VAL A 104 8.86 18.50 -4.73
N TYR A 105 8.20 17.58 -5.46
CA TYR A 105 8.86 16.38 -6.00
C TYR A 105 10.00 16.78 -6.93
N ARG A 106 11.17 16.22 -6.65
CA ARG A 106 12.39 16.39 -7.47
C ARG A 106 13.20 15.10 -7.39
N GLU A 107 13.80 14.71 -8.50
CA GLU A 107 14.61 13.48 -8.55
C GLU A 107 15.88 13.57 -7.69
N ASP A 108 16.43 14.76 -7.53
CA ASP A 108 17.60 15.04 -6.67
C ASP A 108 17.28 15.05 -5.16
N GLU A 109 15.99 15.09 -4.79
CA GLU A 109 15.49 15.04 -3.41
C GLU A 109 14.54 13.85 -3.17
N LEU A 110 14.68 12.78 -3.96
CA LEU A 110 13.78 11.63 -3.97
C LEU A 110 13.62 10.98 -2.59
N GLU A 111 14.69 10.89 -1.82
CA GLU A 111 14.68 10.33 -0.46
C GLU A 111 13.74 11.09 0.48
N LYS A 112 13.77 12.43 0.43
CA LYS A 112 12.87 13.29 1.23
C LYS A 112 11.42 13.08 0.81
N TRP A 113 11.17 12.97 -0.51
CA TRP A 113 9.85 12.71 -1.04
C TRP A 113 9.31 11.35 -0.62
N GLN A 114 10.11 10.30 -0.77
CA GLN A 114 9.75 8.92 -0.36
C GLN A 114 9.56 8.80 1.16
N GLY A 115 10.24 9.63 1.94
CA GLY A 115 10.06 9.74 3.39
C GLY A 115 8.63 10.12 3.80
N LEU A 116 7.88 10.82 2.93
CA LEU A 116 6.48 11.17 3.18
C LEU A 116 5.53 9.97 3.20
N PHE A 117 5.92 8.84 2.64
CA PHE A 117 5.00 7.73 2.38
C PHE A 117 5.35 6.48 3.17
N SER A 118 4.33 5.85 3.73
CA SER A 118 4.36 4.44 4.15
C SER A 118 3.41 3.66 3.26
N CYS A 119 3.95 2.69 2.52
CA CYS A 119 3.19 1.97 1.50
C CYS A 119 3.10 0.49 1.84
N LEU A 120 1.88 -0.04 1.78
CA LEU A 120 1.59 -1.46 1.76
C LEU A 120 1.12 -1.80 0.35
N PHE A 121 1.97 -2.43 -0.46
CA PHE A 121 1.62 -2.89 -1.81
C PHE A 121 1.02 -4.30 -1.77
N GLN A 122 0.21 -4.64 -2.78
CA GLN A 122 -0.45 -5.94 -2.91
C GLN A 122 0.55 -7.12 -2.96
N ASP A 123 1.63 -6.96 -3.72
CA ASP A 123 2.63 -8.02 -4.00
C ASP A 123 3.85 -7.92 -3.08
N ILE A 124 3.64 -7.78 -1.76
CA ILE A 124 4.78 -7.75 -0.84
C ILE A 124 5.18 -9.18 -0.46
N HIS A 125 6.38 -9.55 -0.85
CA HIS A 125 7.04 -10.74 -0.34
C HIS A 125 7.74 -10.42 0.97
N VAL A 126 7.30 -11.06 2.06
CA VAL A 126 7.97 -10.93 3.35
C VAL A 126 9.23 -11.81 3.33
N LEU A 127 10.37 -11.18 3.50
CA LEU A 127 11.66 -11.87 3.54
C LEU A 127 11.82 -12.67 4.86
N PRO A 128 12.61 -13.76 4.88
CA PRO A 128 12.77 -14.65 6.03
C PRO A 128 13.71 -14.06 7.09
N TYR A 129 13.42 -12.85 7.54
CA TYR A 129 14.08 -12.15 8.64
C TYR A 129 13.33 -12.38 9.97
N SER A 130 13.84 -11.87 11.07
CA SER A 130 13.12 -11.86 12.35
C SER A 130 11.90 -10.93 12.27
N PHE A 131 10.90 -11.17 13.14
CA PHE A 131 9.73 -10.29 13.19
C PHE A 131 10.12 -8.84 13.51
N ALA A 132 11.15 -8.64 14.35
CA ALA A 132 11.68 -7.31 14.65
C ALA A 132 12.23 -6.61 13.40
N GLU A 133 13.07 -7.30 12.62
CA GLU A 133 13.64 -6.75 11.36
C GLU A 133 12.55 -6.50 10.30
N ILE A 134 11.54 -7.37 10.21
CA ILE A 134 10.43 -7.19 9.28
C ILE A 134 9.63 -5.93 9.62
N VAL A 135 9.31 -5.72 10.90
CA VAL A 135 8.51 -4.57 11.34
C VAL A 135 9.31 -3.28 11.26
N SER A 136 10.55 -3.28 11.76
CA SER A 136 11.40 -2.08 11.75
C SER A 136 11.91 -1.72 10.36
N ALA A 137 12.05 -2.71 9.47
CA ALA A 137 12.73 -2.61 8.18
C ALA A 137 14.20 -2.17 8.31
N THR A 138 14.82 -2.49 9.45
CA THR A 138 16.23 -2.22 9.78
C THR A 138 16.89 -3.47 10.34
N THR A 139 18.18 -3.41 10.64
CA THR A 139 18.87 -4.50 11.35
C THR A 139 18.39 -4.60 12.80
N LEU A 140 18.62 -5.75 13.45
CA LEU A 140 18.27 -5.94 14.87
C LEU A 140 18.95 -4.93 15.79
N GLU A 141 20.14 -4.47 15.43
CA GLU A 141 20.93 -3.50 16.21
C GLU A 141 20.31 -2.09 16.16
N GLU A 142 19.64 -1.76 15.07
CA GLU A 142 19.02 -0.45 14.83
C GLU A 142 17.53 -0.43 15.19
N ALA A 143 16.91 -1.60 15.36
CA ALA A 143 15.49 -1.71 15.64
C ALA A 143 15.13 -1.21 17.04
N ASP A 144 14.21 -0.26 17.16
CA ASP A 144 13.59 0.08 18.44
C ASP A 144 12.58 -1.02 18.82
N VAL A 145 13.03 -1.91 19.71
CA VAL A 145 12.25 -3.06 20.18
C VAL A 145 10.94 -2.65 20.84
N ASN A 146 10.94 -1.56 21.62
CA ASN A 146 9.72 -1.08 22.30
C ASN A 146 8.68 -0.60 21.26
N ARG A 147 9.13 0.05 20.21
CA ARG A 147 8.29 0.50 19.12
C ARG A 147 7.79 -0.67 18.27
N VAL A 148 8.60 -1.70 18.03
CA VAL A 148 8.19 -2.96 17.38
C VAL A 148 7.07 -3.62 18.18
N GLU A 149 7.28 -3.79 19.48
CA GLU A 149 6.28 -4.36 20.40
C GLU A 149 4.97 -3.56 20.37
N HIS A 150 5.07 -2.23 20.47
CA HIS A 150 3.91 -1.34 20.40
C HIS A 150 3.12 -1.53 19.08
N CYS A 151 3.80 -1.52 17.94
CA CYS A 151 3.15 -1.73 16.64
C CYS A 151 2.50 -3.11 16.52
N LEU A 152 3.15 -4.16 17.04
CA LEU A 152 2.58 -5.51 17.05
C LEU A 152 1.35 -5.62 17.95
N LYS A 153 1.33 -4.92 19.11
CA LYS A 153 0.15 -4.83 19.98
C LYS A 153 -1.00 -4.12 19.28
N MET A 154 -0.73 -3.01 18.62
CA MET A 154 -1.74 -2.24 17.88
C MET A 154 -2.46 -3.09 16.83
N VAL A 155 -1.76 -3.97 16.13
CA VAL A 155 -2.36 -4.83 15.09
C VAL A 155 -2.87 -6.18 15.64
N GLY A 156 -2.79 -6.43 16.95
CA GLY A 156 -3.24 -7.67 17.59
C GLY A 156 -2.41 -8.90 17.21
N LEU A 157 -1.10 -8.75 16.99
CA LEU A 157 -0.16 -9.86 16.72
C LEU A 157 0.78 -10.16 17.89
N TRP A 158 0.82 -9.30 18.91
CA TRP A 158 1.79 -9.41 19.99
C TRP A 158 1.72 -10.74 20.73
N ASP A 159 0.53 -11.14 21.16
CA ASP A 159 0.34 -12.36 21.96
C ASP A 159 0.84 -13.62 21.26
N LYS A 160 0.61 -13.68 19.93
CA LYS A 160 1.10 -14.79 19.12
C LYS A 160 2.62 -14.78 18.98
N ILE A 161 3.20 -13.63 18.64
CA ILE A 161 4.63 -13.52 18.37
C ILE A 161 5.44 -13.63 19.65
N SER A 162 5.00 -13.02 20.75
CA SER A 162 5.64 -13.14 22.07
C SER A 162 5.59 -14.56 22.63
N GLY A 163 4.62 -15.37 22.21
CA GLY A 163 4.49 -16.78 22.56
C GLY A 163 5.48 -17.71 21.85
N PHE A 164 6.22 -17.24 20.85
CA PHE A 164 7.29 -18.04 20.23
C PHE A 164 8.52 -18.11 21.15
N PRO A 165 9.36 -19.16 21.08
CA PRO A 165 10.51 -19.34 21.97
C PRO A 165 11.47 -18.15 21.99
N ASN A 166 11.69 -17.49 20.86
CA ASN A 166 12.55 -16.31 20.74
C ASN A 166 11.75 -15.00 20.55
N GLY A 167 10.41 -15.02 20.69
CA GLY A 167 9.55 -13.85 20.55
C GLY A 167 9.73 -13.14 19.23
N ILE A 168 9.97 -11.83 19.26
CA ILE A 168 10.18 -10.99 18.04
C ILE A 168 11.48 -11.31 17.29
N TYR A 169 12.41 -12.02 17.90
CA TYR A 169 13.68 -12.45 17.28
C TYR A 169 13.52 -13.76 16.50
N GLU A 170 12.37 -14.42 16.60
CA GLU A 170 12.04 -15.61 15.81
C GLU A 170 11.99 -15.24 14.32
N LYS A 171 12.52 -16.12 13.47
CA LYS A 171 12.54 -15.89 12.00
C LYS A 171 11.21 -16.28 11.38
N PHE A 172 10.75 -15.40 10.50
CA PHE A 172 9.57 -15.64 9.68
C PHE A 172 9.93 -16.58 8.52
N ASN A 173 9.02 -17.54 8.24
CA ASN A 173 9.06 -18.41 7.09
C ASN A 173 10.18 -19.50 7.14
N LYS A 174 9.83 -20.67 6.61
CA LYS A 174 10.71 -21.86 6.53
C LYS A 174 11.58 -21.90 5.29
N LEU A 175 11.54 -20.89 4.40
CA LEU A 175 12.28 -20.89 3.13
C LEU A 175 13.79 -21.02 3.29
N LEU A 176 14.37 -20.43 4.35
CA LEU A 176 15.81 -20.47 4.62
C LEU A 176 16.14 -21.08 6.00
N ASN A 177 15.15 -21.32 6.84
CA ASN A 177 15.34 -21.83 8.19
C ASN A 177 14.23 -22.86 8.48
N ASP A 178 14.59 -24.09 8.74
CA ASP A 178 13.63 -25.19 9.03
C ASP A 178 12.73 -24.87 10.25
N ASP A 179 13.24 -24.09 11.20
CA ASP A 179 12.54 -23.67 12.42
C ASP A 179 11.73 -22.38 12.26
N GLY A 180 11.74 -21.75 11.07
CA GLY A 180 11.01 -20.49 10.82
C GLY A 180 9.52 -20.62 11.09
N LYS A 181 8.91 -19.55 11.62
CA LYS A 181 7.49 -19.50 11.98
C LYS A 181 6.64 -19.00 10.82
N GLU A 182 5.51 -19.63 10.61
CA GLU A 182 4.55 -19.23 9.58
C GLU A 182 3.38 -18.48 10.20
N LEU A 183 2.89 -17.50 9.47
CA LEU A 183 1.67 -16.77 9.76
C LEU A 183 0.62 -17.09 8.69
N SER A 184 -0.65 -17.07 9.09
CA SER A 184 -1.78 -17.09 8.13
C SER A 184 -1.77 -15.87 7.21
N GLY A 185 -2.56 -15.89 6.14
CA GLY A 185 -2.67 -14.76 5.22
C GLY A 185 -3.04 -13.44 5.91
N GLY A 186 -4.05 -13.47 6.77
CA GLY A 186 -4.48 -12.31 7.55
C GLY A 186 -3.43 -11.83 8.57
N GLU A 187 -2.71 -12.75 9.21
CA GLU A 187 -1.63 -12.39 10.13
C GLU A 187 -0.42 -11.78 9.40
N LYS A 188 -0.13 -12.23 8.19
CA LYS A 188 0.88 -11.59 7.33
C LYS A 188 0.49 -10.14 6.99
N GLN A 189 -0.78 -9.90 6.67
CA GLN A 189 -1.28 -8.54 6.43
C GLN A 189 -1.16 -7.67 7.69
N LYS A 190 -1.53 -8.17 8.86
CA LYS A 190 -1.33 -7.48 10.13
C LYS A 190 0.15 -7.18 10.41
N LEU A 191 1.06 -8.10 10.09
CA LEU A 191 2.51 -7.88 10.25
C LEU A 191 3.00 -6.73 9.34
N LEU A 192 2.55 -6.71 8.10
CA LEU A 192 2.89 -5.64 7.15
C LEU A 192 2.27 -4.30 7.55
N LEU A 193 1.08 -4.31 8.17
CA LEU A 193 0.50 -3.12 8.76
C LEU A 193 1.35 -2.61 9.92
N ALA A 194 1.81 -3.49 10.83
CA ALA A 194 2.72 -3.12 11.91
C ALA A 194 3.99 -2.43 11.38
N ARG A 195 4.54 -2.92 10.27
CA ARG A 195 5.66 -2.27 9.57
C ARG A 195 5.30 -0.87 9.06
N SER A 196 4.10 -0.70 8.50
CA SER A 196 3.63 0.62 8.04
C SER A 196 3.45 1.60 9.19
N LEU A 197 2.97 1.13 10.35
CA LEU A 197 2.86 1.92 11.57
C LEU A 197 4.23 2.31 12.14
N TYR A 198 5.18 1.38 12.13
CA TYR A 198 6.53 1.62 12.61
C TYR A 198 7.23 2.74 11.82
N ARG A 199 7.00 2.84 10.52
CA ARG A 199 7.60 3.90 9.68
C ARG A 199 7.12 5.31 10.04
N SER A 200 5.93 5.50 10.64
CA SER A 200 5.36 6.81 11.06
C SER A 200 5.31 7.89 9.96
N ALA A 201 5.09 7.52 8.71
CA ALA A 201 4.99 8.48 7.62
C ALA A 201 3.68 9.30 7.68
N PRO A 202 3.69 10.58 7.25
CA PRO A 202 2.49 11.44 7.25
C PRO A 202 1.40 11.02 6.25
N ILE A 203 1.77 10.27 5.21
CA ILE A 203 0.85 9.75 4.18
C ILE A 203 0.97 8.23 4.12
N ILE A 204 -0.15 7.54 4.23
CA ILE A 204 -0.21 6.09 4.20
C ILE A 204 -0.94 5.64 2.95
N ILE A 205 -0.36 4.70 2.23
CA ILE A 205 -0.96 4.09 1.04
C ILE A 205 -1.15 2.59 1.30
N LEU A 206 -2.38 2.13 1.15
CA LEU A 206 -2.75 0.73 1.32
C LEU A 206 -3.33 0.21 0.00
N ASP A 207 -2.56 -0.64 -0.69
CA ASP A 207 -2.95 -1.23 -1.99
C ASP A 207 -3.51 -2.63 -1.74
N GLU A 208 -4.83 -2.76 -1.80
CA GLU A 208 -5.60 -4.00 -1.58
C GLU A 208 -5.25 -4.73 -0.26
N PRO A 209 -5.26 -4.02 0.89
CA PRO A 209 -4.74 -4.57 2.15
C PRO A 209 -5.59 -5.71 2.71
N THR A 210 -6.75 -6.00 2.13
CA THR A 210 -7.73 -6.98 2.62
C THR A 210 -8.04 -8.10 1.63
N SER A 211 -7.25 -8.23 0.56
CA SER A 211 -7.52 -9.19 -0.52
C SER A 211 -7.62 -10.66 -0.06
N ALA A 212 -7.00 -11.00 1.07
CA ALA A 212 -7.01 -12.36 1.65
C ALA A 212 -7.99 -12.52 2.83
N LEU A 213 -8.82 -11.50 3.15
CA LEU A 213 -9.75 -11.52 4.28
C LEU A 213 -11.19 -11.76 3.82
N ASP A 214 -11.98 -12.38 4.69
CA ASP A 214 -13.44 -12.43 4.55
C ASP A 214 -14.06 -11.04 4.85
N PRO A 215 -15.33 -10.79 4.45
CA PRO A 215 -15.93 -9.47 4.59
C PRO A 215 -16.05 -8.95 6.03
N LEU A 216 -16.24 -9.84 7.03
CA LEU A 216 -16.34 -9.44 8.43
C LEU A 216 -14.98 -9.03 8.99
N ALA A 217 -13.95 -9.84 8.74
CA ALA A 217 -12.57 -9.51 9.12
C ALA A 217 -12.06 -8.26 8.41
N GLU A 218 -12.53 -8.00 7.19
CA GLU A 218 -12.24 -6.78 6.46
C GLU A 218 -12.84 -5.56 7.15
N GLU A 219 -14.09 -5.59 7.55
CA GLU A 219 -14.77 -4.48 8.24
C GLU A 219 -14.08 -4.16 9.58
N GLU A 220 -13.77 -5.17 10.39
CA GLU A 220 -13.02 -5.00 11.64
C GLU A 220 -11.64 -4.35 11.40
N LEU A 221 -10.97 -4.75 10.33
CA LEU A 221 -9.66 -4.19 9.99
C LEU A 221 -9.75 -2.73 9.55
N TYR A 222 -10.76 -2.34 8.76
CA TYR A 222 -10.98 -0.93 8.37
C TYR A 222 -11.34 -0.06 9.58
N GLN A 223 -12.13 -0.55 10.51
CA GLN A 223 -12.40 0.15 11.78
C GLN A 223 -11.10 0.34 12.56
N SER A 224 -10.28 -0.70 12.66
CA SER A 224 -8.96 -0.62 13.29
C SER A 224 -8.04 0.38 12.58
N TYR A 225 -8.03 0.46 11.26
CA TYR A 225 -7.25 1.46 10.52
C TYR A 225 -7.63 2.90 10.90
N ASN A 226 -8.91 3.16 11.11
CA ASN A 226 -9.38 4.49 11.52
C ASN A 226 -8.84 4.91 12.88
N GLU A 227 -8.76 3.97 13.81
CA GLU A 227 -8.25 4.20 15.17
C GLU A 227 -6.72 4.27 15.21
N LEU A 228 -6.06 3.32 14.52
CA LEU A 228 -4.61 3.12 14.57
C LEU A 228 -3.83 4.19 13.80
N LEU A 229 -4.38 4.69 12.70
CA LEU A 229 -3.67 5.59 11.81
C LEU A 229 -3.94 7.08 12.09
N GLY A 230 -4.74 7.37 13.12
CA GLY A 230 -4.91 8.64 13.85
C GLY A 230 -4.65 9.94 13.09
N GLY A 231 -5.58 10.36 12.20
CA GLY A 231 -5.51 11.68 11.57
C GLY A 231 -4.47 11.83 10.44
N ARG A 232 -3.77 10.76 10.03
CA ARG A 232 -2.85 10.78 8.88
C ARG A 232 -3.61 10.81 7.57
N THR A 233 -2.98 11.34 6.52
CA THR A 233 -3.54 11.28 5.17
C THR A 233 -3.46 9.84 4.66
N MET A 234 -4.55 9.34 4.07
CA MET A 234 -4.64 7.93 3.66
C MET A 234 -5.16 7.79 2.25
N ILE A 235 -4.53 6.89 1.49
CA ILE A 235 -4.99 6.48 0.16
C ILE A 235 -5.22 4.97 0.18
N PHE A 236 -6.47 4.58 0.05
CA PHE A 236 -6.87 3.18 -0.07
C PHE A 236 -7.08 2.82 -1.52
N VAL A 237 -6.45 1.76 -1.99
CA VAL A 237 -6.80 1.15 -3.26
C VAL A 237 -7.56 -0.11 -3.00
N SER A 238 -8.74 -0.20 -3.55
CA SER A 238 -9.57 -1.40 -3.42
C SER A 238 -10.33 -1.66 -4.71
N HIS A 239 -10.57 -2.93 -4.98
CA HIS A 239 -11.56 -3.37 -5.96
C HIS A 239 -12.91 -3.73 -5.30
N ARG A 240 -12.96 -3.74 -3.95
CA ARG A 240 -14.17 -3.97 -3.16
C ARG A 240 -14.80 -2.63 -2.81
N LEU A 241 -15.99 -2.38 -3.35
CA LEU A 241 -16.66 -1.09 -3.17
C LEU A 241 -17.27 -0.90 -1.78
N SER A 242 -17.47 -1.99 -1.01
CA SER A 242 -17.92 -1.90 0.39
C SER A 242 -16.97 -1.08 1.27
N SER A 243 -15.67 -1.21 1.02
CA SER A 243 -14.63 -0.50 1.78
C SER A 243 -14.56 1.01 1.51
N THR A 244 -15.19 1.50 0.43
CA THR A 244 -15.16 2.93 0.10
C THR A 244 -15.97 3.81 1.05
N ARG A 245 -16.93 3.22 1.77
CA ARG A 245 -17.78 3.95 2.75
C ARG A 245 -17.02 4.50 3.94
N PHE A 246 -15.85 3.98 4.22
CA PHE A 246 -14.99 4.46 5.32
C PHE A 246 -14.08 5.64 4.93
N CYS A 247 -14.12 6.03 3.65
CA CYS A 247 -13.32 7.11 3.11
C CYS A 247 -14.12 8.40 3.00
N ASP A 248 -13.43 9.52 3.21
CA ASP A 248 -14.04 10.85 3.09
C ASP A 248 -14.37 11.19 1.63
N ARG A 249 -13.57 10.65 0.69
CA ARG A 249 -13.74 10.86 -0.75
C ARG A 249 -13.30 9.64 -1.55
N ILE A 250 -13.98 9.44 -2.66
CA ILE A 250 -13.71 8.37 -3.63
C ILE A 250 -13.22 9.02 -4.94
N LEU A 251 -12.16 8.45 -5.51
CA LEU A 251 -11.64 8.77 -6.84
C LEU A 251 -11.86 7.56 -7.73
N PHE A 252 -12.69 7.71 -8.74
CA PHE A 252 -12.90 6.66 -9.74
C PHE A 252 -11.98 6.89 -10.92
N LEU A 253 -10.99 6.00 -11.07
CA LEU A 253 -10.00 6.05 -12.14
C LEU A 253 -10.46 5.21 -13.32
N GLU A 254 -10.42 5.79 -14.52
CA GLU A 254 -10.68 5.12 -15.78
C GLU A 254 -9.71 5.56 -16.85
N SER A 255 -9.11 4.62 -17.56
CA SER A 255 -8.17 4.89 -18.67
C SER A 255 -7.08 5.92 -18.32
N GLY A 256 -6.57 5.87 -17.10
CA GLY A 256 -5.50 6.74 -16.61
C GLY A 256 -5.93 8.15 -16.20
N GLN A 257 -7.24 8.41 -16.11
CA GLN A 257 -7.81 9.70 -15.70
C GLN A 257 -8.76 9.54 -14.53
N ILE A 258 -8.93 10.59 -13.71
CA ILE A 258 -9.99 10.62 -12.69
C ILE A 258 -11.29 10.97 -13.42
N ALA A 259 -12.14 9.95 -13.62
CA ALA A 259 -13.41 10.10 -14.32
C ALA A 259 -14.50 10.67 -13.42
N GLU A 260 -14.53 10.24 -12.14
CA GLU A 260 -15.50 10.69 -11.15
C GLU A 260 -14.81 10.86 -9.80
N GLN A 261 -15.27 11.82 -9.00
CA GLN A 261 -14.84 12.00 -7.62
C GLN A 261 -15.93 12.60 -6.77
N GLY A 262 -16.01 12.20 -5.51
CA GLY A 262 -17.00 12.68 -4.55
C GLY A 262 -17.12 11.78 -3.33
N THR A 263 -18.05 12.05 -2.43
CA THR A 263 -18.43 11.14 -1.36
C THR A 263 -19.19 9.94 -1.93
N PHE A 264 -19.39 8.91 -1.12
CA PHE A 264 -20.19 7.76 -1.52
C PHE A 264 -21.60 8.17 -1.96
N GLU A 265 -22.25 9.04 -1.18
CA GLU A 265 -23.59 9.53 -1.44
C GLU A 265 -23.66 10.32 -2.75
N GLU A 266 -22.74 11.28 -2.95
CA GLU A 266 -22.66 12.08 -4.17
C GLU A 266 -22.51 11.21 -5.43
N LEU A 267 -21.62 10.22 -5.39
CA LEU A 267 -21.38 9.34 -6.54
C LEU A 267 -22.56 8.39 -6.81
N MET A 268 -23.26 7.94 -5.77
CA MET A 268 -24.48 7.14 -5.94
C MET A 268 -25.63 7.96 -6.52
N GLU A 269 -25.77 9.23 -6.13
CA GLU A 269 -26.80 10.16 -6.68
C GLU A 269 -26.50 10.52 -8.14
N GLN A 270 -25.23 10.68 -8.51
CA GLN A 270 -24.81 10.95 -9.89
C GLN A 270 -25.18 9.81 -10.86
N LYS A 271 -25.37 8.58 -10.35
CA LYS A 271 -25.68 7.38 -11.16
C LYS A 271 -24.68 7.16 -12.30
N GLY A 272 -23.42 7.53 -12.07
CA GLY A 272 -22.32 7.37 -13.00
C GLY A 272 -21.71 5.95 -12.97
N LYS A 273 -20.51 5.83 -13.50
CA LYS A 273 -19.79 4.55 -13.62
C LYS A 273 -19.48 3.90 -12.27
N TYR A 274 -19.19 4.73 -11.25
CA TYR A 274 -19.03 4.24 -9.89
C TYR A 274 -20.31 3.56 -9.38
N ALA A 275 -21.46 4.21 -9.51
CA ALA A 275 -22.75 3.64 -9.09
C ALA A 275 -23.11 2.38 -9.86
N GLU A 276 -22.86 2.35 -11.18
CA GLU A 276 -23.08 1.15 -12.02
C GLU A 276 -22.20 -0.02 -11.53
N MET A 277 -20.92 0.24 -11.25
CA MET A 277 -19.99 -0.76 -10.74
C MET A 277 -20.43 -1.26 -9.36
N PHE A 278 -20.86 -0.36 -8.47
CA PHE A 278 -21.36 -0.70 -7.13
C PHE A 278 -22.57 -1.62 -7.20
N HIS A 279 -23.58 -1.28 -8.02
CA HIS A 279 -24.77 -2.12 -8.20
C HIS A 279 -24.44 -3.49 -8.81
N SER A 280 -23.48 -3.55 -9.73
CA SER A 280 -23.04 -4.80 -10.35
C SER A 280 -22.38 -5.72 -9.32
N GLN A 281 -21.51 -5.20 -8.46
CA GLN A 281 -20.89 -5.98 -7.38
C GLN A 281 -21.94 -6.43 -6.35
N ALA A 282 -22.85 -5.55 -5.94
CA ALA A 282 -23.90 -5.89 -4.97
C ALA A 282 -24.80 -7.04 -5.45
N LYS A 283 -25.15 -7.06 -6.73
CA LYS A 283 -25.93 -8.17 -7.34
C LYS A 283 -25.17 -9.49 -7.31
N TYR A 284 -23.86 -9.47 -7.57
CA TYR A 284 -23.04 -10.67 -7.56
C TYR A 284 -22.97 -11.29 -6.16
N TYR A 285 -22.81 -10.47 -5.12
CA TYR A 285 -22.79 -10.96 -3.73
C TYR A 285 -24.18 -11.42 -3.24
N ALA A 286 -25.27 -10.76 -3.65
CA ALA A 286 -26.63 -11.20 -3.33
C ALA A 286 -27.01 -12.52 -4.01
N GLY A 287 -26.55 -12.76 -5.25
CA GLY A 287 -26.80 -13.99 -5.99
C GLY A 287 -26.06 -15.21 -5.48
N SER A 288 -24.86 -15.04 -4.90
CA SER A 288 -24.09 -16.15 -4.33
C SER A 288 -24.62 -16.67 -3.00
N THR A 289 -25.47 -15.90 -2.30
CA THR A 289 -26.11 -16.32 -1.03
C THR A 289 -27.36 -17.17 -1.25
N TYR A 290 -27.92 -17.22 -2.45
CA TYR A 290 -29.15 -18.00 -2.78
C TYR A 290 -28.90 -19.27 -3.59
N GLY A 291 -27.65 -19.53 -4.01
CA GLY A 291 -27.30 -20.70 -4.84
C GLY A 291 -27.06 -22.00 -4.09
N GLU A 292 -26.96 -22.02 -2.77
CA GLU A 292 -26.69 -23.24 -1.99
C GLU A 292 -27.93 -23.87 -1.32
N ALA A 293 -29.13 -23.31 -1.55
CA ALA A 293 -30.37 -23.78 -0.91
C ALA A 293 -31.27 -24.68 -1.80
N GLU A 294 -30.92 -24.93 -3.05
CA GLU A 294 -31.80 -25.70 -4.00
C GLU A 294 -31.25 -27.05 -4.47
N GLU A 295 -30.19 -27.60 -3.89
CA GLU A 295 -29.68 -28.93 -4.27
C GLU A 295 -29.85 -30.02 -3.19
N HIS A 296 -30.75 -29.88 -2.23
CA HIS A 296 -31.17 -30.97 -1.34
C HIS A 296 -32.68 -30.98 -1.14
N GLU A 297 -33.42 -31.36 -2.18
CA GLU A 297 -34.73 -32.05 -2.09
C GLU A 297 -34.78 -33.26 -3.06
#